data_c955e1d123d15c848cb42b2d8716fb52
#
_entry.id   c955e1d123d15c848cb42b2d8716fb52
#
_cell.length_a   1.000
_cell.length_b   1.000
_cell.length_c   1.000
_cell.angle_alpha   90.00
_cell.angle_beta   90.00
_cell.angle_gamma   90.00
#
_symmetry.space_group_name_H-M   'P 1'
#
loop_
_entity.id
_entity.type
_entity.pdbx_description
1 polymer ?
#
loop_
_entity_poly.entity_id
_entity_poly.type
_entity_poly.pdbx_seq_one_letter_code
_entity_poly.pdbx_strand_id
1 'polypeptide(L)'
;MKKCFIFLLAMILVISVSPALAEQITVGTSAEYRPFVYYDSSNELTGFDIELIREIGKREGFTVRIFDMAFDGLIDSVSVGQIDLIGGAFSVTPSRQNEVLFSDTYYTNQAIIIALKTSDVPDTLNIDDITDHLIGVQRGSSFDQWLKTNLVADGLLSTQKIFAFSTVNSAVKALQSGTIDLLMFDEDLYKQSYEKSGNFKIVNNAIGDEEYAFAAAPDSKDLIARINDGLAQMTADGSLDQLIEKYTIETEEEADITISRPSQIERTPVMLPTPTPIPPFGQPANCKNVMVYMADVTYPDGSKVNPGTKFTKTWRIYNNGSCKWYEGYSINFVDGDYMSANTVLIPSLTIPGTTVDVGMEMTAPQAPGAYTGYYQLRAPDGTFFGPKLTAKIIVTTEQVSAPPAGAPPLITRFQPNYYKGGKKFCPTVYWTVSDATQIRISINNKPVYTTTQGSGSVELCPGGGRGDYIYGIVAEGSKRASYVFTYTNTGE
;
A
#
# COMPACT_ATOMS: atom_id res chain seq x y z
N MET A 1 -77.42 -30.30 -33.20
CA MET A 1 -76.93 -28.97 -32.86
C MET A 1 -75.82 -29.12 -31.74
N LYS A 2 -74.55 -29.23 -32.11
CA LYS A 2 -73.43 -29.39 -31.15
C LYS A 2 -72.73 -28.05 -31.04
N LYS A 3 -72.77 -27.41 -29.85
CA LYS A 3 -72.05 -26.17 -29.55
C LYS A 3 -70.67 -26.55 -29.19
N CYS A 4 -69.70 -26.13 -30.02
CA CYS A 4 -68.28 -26.23 -29.76
C CYS A 4 -67.84 -25.04 -28.87
N PHE A 5 -67.43 -25.33 -27.63
CA PHE A 5 -66.85 -24.36 -26.71
C PHE A 5 -65.31 -24.33 -26.96
N ILE A 6 -64.79 -23.24 -27.54
CA ILE A 6 -63.39 -23.03 -27.72
C ILE A 6 -62.88 -22.32 -26.44
N PHE A 7 -62.14 -23.06 -25.63
CA PHE A 7 -61.36 -22.48 -24.49
C PHE A 7 -60.09 -21.85 -24.99
N LEU A 8 -60.03 -20.53 -24.99
CA LEU A 8 -58.81 -19.77 -25.29
C LEU A 8 -57.96 -19.74 -24.02
N LEU A 9 -56.90 -20.55 -23.97
CA LEU A 9 -55.91 -20.57 -22.88
C LEU A 9 -54.90 -19.44 -23.10
N ALA A 10 -55.13 -18.30 -22.43
CA ALA A 10 -54.16 -17.22 -22.43
C ALA A 10 -52.94 -17.60 -21.52
N MET A 11 -51.85 -18.01 -22.16
CA MET A 11 -50.57 -18.28 -21.47
C MET A 11 -49.92 -16.94 -21.11
N ILE A 12 -50.07 -16.51 -19.85
CA ILE A 12 -49.39 -15.37 -19.31
C ILE A 12 -47.92 -15.75 -19.11
N LEU A 13 -47.05 -15.25 -20.01
CA LEU A 13 -45.58 -15.34 -19.89
C LEU A 13 -45.14 -14.42 -18.75
N VAL A 14 -45.00 -14.96 -17.56
CA VAL A 14 -44.34 -14.22 -16.43
C VAL A 14 -42.88 -14.17 -16.74
N ILE A 15 -42.41 -13.06 -17.32
CA ILE A 15 -41.01 -12.75 -17.43
C ILE A 15 -40.51 -12.47 -16.01
N SER A 16 -39.87 -13.46 -15.38
CA SER A 16 -39.16 -13.28 -14.13
C SER A 16 -37.93 -12.38 -14.43
N VAL A 17 -38.08 -11.09 -14.20
CA VAL A 17 -36.95 -10.17 -14.15
C VAL A 17 -36.19 -10.53 -12.86
N SER A 18 -35.17 -11.37 -12.98
CA SER A 18 -34.19 -11.51 -11.88
C SER A 18 -33.58 -10.15 -11.67
N PRO A 19 -33.53 -9.61 -10.43
CA PRO A 19 -32.78 -8.42 -10.17
C PRO A 19 -31.31 -8.71 -10.56
N ALA A 20 -30.80 -8.03 -11.58
CA ALA A 20 -29.38 -8.04 -11.86
C ALA A 20 -28.68 -7.53 -10.60
N LEU A 21 -27.81 -8.33 -10.01
CA LEU A 21 -26.94 -7.86 -8.95
C LEU A 21 -26.17 -6.66 -9.52
N ALA A 22 -26.28 -5.51 -8.86
CA ALA A 22 -25.53 -4.32 -9.29
C ALA A 22 -24.05 -4.70 -9.31
N GLU A 23 -23.38 -4.33 -10.39
CA GLU A 23 -21.94 -4.49 -10.54
C GLU A 23 -21.23 -3.86 -9.34
N GLN A 24 -20.17 -4.48 -8.83
CA GLN A 24 -19.39 -3.93 -7.73
C GLN A 24 -17.99 -3.59 -8.24
N ILE A 25 -17.63 -2.30 -8.15
CA ILE A 25 -16.30 -1.79 -8.49
C ILE A 25 -15.47 -1.69 -7.22
N THR A 26 -14.25 -2.22 -7.28
CA THR A 26 -13.28 -2.15 -6.19
C THR A 26 -12.35 -0.97 -6.39
N VAL A 27 -12.26 -0.08 -5.39
CA VAL A 27 -11.44 1.13 -5.43
C VAL A 27 -10.32 1.02 -4.41
N GLY A 28 -9.08 1.11 -4.86
CA GLY A 28 -7.90 1.20 -4.00
C GLY A 28 -7.59 2.66 -3.67
N THR A 29 -7.21 2.92 -2.43
CA THR A 29 -6.84 4.24 -1.93
C THR A 29 -5.82 4.14 -0.81
N SER A 30 -5.25 5.27 -0.38
CA SER A 30 -4.38 5.37 0.79
C SER A 30 -4.96 6.37 1.79
N ALA A 31 -5.48 5.85 2.91
CA ALA A 31 -6.37 6.58 3.81
C ALA A 31 -5.65 7.41 4.87
N GLU A 32 -4.82 8.37 4.47
CA GLU A 32 -4.19 9.35 5.37
C GLU A 32 -4.18 10.76 4.76
N TYR A 33 -5.17 11.06 3.87
CA TYR A 33 -5.11 12.22 2.99
C TYR A 33 -6.37 13.08 3.09
N ARG A 34 -6.55 13.80 4.22
CA ARG A 34 -7.65 14.76 4.38
C ARG A 34 -7.50 15.95 3.43
N PRO A 35 -8.60 16.45 2.88
CA PRO A 35 -10.02 16.04 3.07
C PRO A 35 -10.47 14.93 2.12
N PHE A 36 -9.60 14.38 1.27
CA PHE A 36 -9.95 13.48 0.16
C PHE A 36 -10.27 12.06 0.61
N VAL A 37 -9.42 11.46 1.45
CA VAL A 37 -9.62 10.10 1.97
C VAL A 37 -9.00 9.95 3.36
N TYR A 38 -9.82 9.56 4.33
CA TYR A 38 -9.40 9.41 5.72
C TYR A 38 -10.40 8.59 6.52
N TYR A 39 -10.00 8.15 7.72
CA TYR A 39 -10.89 7.56 8.70
C TYR A 39 -11.49 8.63 9.60
N ASP A 40 -12.82 8.62 9.75
CA ASP A 40 -13.53 9.52 10.67
C ASP A 40 -13.42 9.07 12.14
N SER A 41 -14.10 9.78 13.05
CA SER A 41 -14.12 9.46 14.46
C SER A 41 -14.79 8.12 14.80
N SER A 42 -15.60 7.59 13.88
CA SER A 42 -16.23 6.26 13.98
C SER A 42 -15.37 5.15 13.38
N ASN A 43 -14.16 5.49 12.92
CA ASN A 43 -13.24 4.61 12.19
C ASN A 43 -13.86 4.09 10.88
N GLU A 44 -14.70 4.90 10.24
CA GLU A 44 -15.22 4.64 8.91
C GLU A 44 -14.45 5.42 7.85
N LEU A 45 -14.19 4.78 6.71
CA LEU A 45 -13.48 5.39 5.60
C LEU A 45 -14.40 6.38 4.88
N THR A 46 -13.98 7.64 4.86
CA THR A 46 -14.74 8.78 4.34
C THR A 46 -13.82 9.77 3.62
N GLY A 47 -14.38 10.86 3.14
CA GLY A 47 -13.68 11.95 2.46
C GLY A 47 -14.30 12.26 1.10
N PHE A 48 -13.79 13.33 0.50
CA PHE A 48 -14.28 13.84 -0.79
C PHE A 48 -14.31 12.76 -1.88
N ASP A 49 -13.19 12.06 -2.11
CA ASP A 49 -13.09 11.02 -3.15
C ASP A 49 -14.02 9.84 -2.88
N ILE A 50 -14.22 9.50 -1.60
CA ILE A 50 -15.08 8.41 -1.19
C ILE A 50 -16.55 8.71 -1.50
N GLU A 51 -16.99 9.93 -1.21
CA GLU A 51 -18.37 10.34 -1.52
C GLU A 51 -18.55 10.54 -3.03
N LEU A 52 -17.55 11.12 -3.71
CA LEU A 52 -17.57 11.31 -5.14
C LEU A 52 -17.78 10.01 -5.90
N ILE A 53 -16.94 9.00 -5.65
CA ILE A 53 -17.04 7.72 -6.37
C ILE A 53 -18.33 6.96 -6.01
N ARG A 54 -18.82 7.08 -4.77
CA ARG A 54 -20.09 6.49 -4.37
C ARG A 54 -21.27 7.14 -5.10
N GLU A 55 -21.24 8.46 -5.28
CA GLU A 55 -22.30 9.18 -6.00
C GLU A 55 -22.25 8.85 -7.50
N ILE A 56 -21.06 8.80 -8.11
CA ILE A 56 -20.89 8.34 -9.48
C ILE A 56 -21.48 6.91 -9.62
N GLY A 57 -21.16 6.00 -8.69
CA GLY A 57 -21.65 4.65 -8.72
C GLY A 57 -23.19 4.56 -8.69
N LYS A 58 -23.86 5.43 -7.91
CA LYS A 58 -25.33 5.50 -7.88
C LYS A 58 -25.89 5.93 -9.23
N ARG A 59 -25.28 6.91 -9.91
CA ARG A 59 -25.70 7.42 -11.20
C ARG A 59 -25.49 6.41 -12.31
N GLU A 60 -24.37 5.72 -12.28
CA GLU A 60 -23.92 4.77 -13.29
C GLU A 60 -24.35 3.31 -13.02
N GLY A 61 -25.08 3.07 -11.93
CA GLY A 61 -25.69 1.77 -11.64
C GLY A 61 -24.70 0.71 -11.12
N PHE A 62 -23.62 1.12 -10.45
CA PHE A 62 -22.69 0.21 -9.76
C PHE A 62 -22.55 0.53 -8.27
N THR A 63 -22.14 -0.44 -7.50
CA THR A 63 -21.77 -0.27 -6.09
C THR A 63 -20.25 -0.16 -5.96
N VAL A 64 -19.80 0.50 -4.89
CA VAL A 64 -18.36 0.74 -4.67
C VAL A 64 -17.90 0.03 -3.42
N ARG A 65 -16.79 -0.69 -3.52
CA ARG A 65 -16.06 -1.24 -2.38
C ARG A 65 -14.65 -0.62 -2.35
N ILE A 66 -14.30 -0.04 -1.20
CA ILE A 66 -13.05 0.70 -1.05
C ILE A 66 -12.06 -0.10 -0.22
N PHE A 67 -10.80 -0.11 -0.66
CA PHE A 67 -9.69 -0.75 0.01
C PHE A 67 -8.62 0.28 0.34
N ASP A 68 -8.32 0.40 1.63
CA ASP A 68 -7.15 1.12 2.11
C ASP A 68 -5.90 0.26 1.92
N MET A 69 -4.90 0.82 1.24
CA MET A 69 -3.66 0.12 0.93
C MET A 69 -2.49 1.11 0.79
N ALA A 70 -1.26 0.58 0.76
CA ALA A 70 -0.08 1.42 0.58
C ALA A 70 -0.13 2.17 -0.76
N PHE A 71 0.15 3.47 -0.72
CA PHE A 71 0.08 4.36 -1.89
C PHE A 71 0.96 3.88 -3.05
N ASP A 72 2.20 3.47 -2.74
CA ASP A 72 3.16 2.97 -3.72
C ASP A 72 2.79 1.62 -4.36
N GLY A 73 1.73 0.96 -3.87
CA GLY A 73 1.18 -0.28 -4.44
C GLY A 73 -0.05 -0.11 -5.33
N LEU A 74 -0.62 1.10 -5.44
CA LEU A 74 -1.89 1.34 -6.14
C LEU A 74 -1.82 1.00 -7.64
N ILE A 75 -0.79 1.49 -8.34
CA ILE A 75 -0.61 1.24 -9.79
C ILE A 75 -0.41 -0.24 -10.07
N ASP A 76 0.45 -0.91 -9.30
CA ASP A 76 0.66 -2.35 -9.45
C ASP A 76 -0.66 -3.12 -9.23
N SER A 77 -1.45 -2.72 -8.24
CA SER A 77 -2.71 -3.37 -7.88
C SER A 77 -3.79 -3.24 -8.94
N VAL A 78 -3.93 -2.05 -9.56
CA VAL A 78 -4.89 -1.86 -10.66
C VAL A 78 -4.43 -2.57 -11.92
N SER A 79 -3.12 -2.58 -12.20
CA SER A 79 -2.55 -3.21 -13.39
C SER A 79 -2.72 -4.74 -13.42
N VAL A 80 -2.79 -5.38 -12.23
CA VAL A 80 -3.01 -6.83 -12.11
C VAL A 80 -4.47 -7.19 -11.77
N GLY A 81 -5.39 -6.21 -11.79
CA GLY A 81 -6.82 -6.42 -11.54
C GLY A 81 -7.16 -6.80 -10.10
N GLN A 82 -6.36 -6.39 -9.13
CA GLN A 82 -6.68 -6.53 -7.69
C GLN A 82 -7.70 -5.50 -7.24
N ILE A 83 -7.64 -4.32 -7.83
CA ILE A 83 -8.61 -3.24 -7.75
C ILE A 83 -9.00 -2.85 -9.18
N ASP A 84 -10.20 -2.36 -9.35
CA ASP A 84 -10.70 -1.92 -10.65
C ASP A 84 -10.35 -0.44 -10.89
N LEU A 85 -10.22 0.34 -9.82
CA LEU A 85 -10.03 1.78 -9.87
C LEU A 85 -9.11 2.27 -8.74
N ILE A 86 -8.32 3.28 -9.01
CA ILE A 86 -7.56 4.05 -8.01
C ILE A 86 -8.30 5.37 -7.76
N GLY A 87 -8.43 5.75 -6.49
CA GLY A 87 -8.96 7.06 -6.05
C GLY A 87 -8.28 7.51 -4.77
N GLY A 88 -8.55 8.74 -4.33
CA GLY A 88 -7.96 9.33 -3.14
C GLY A 88 -6.84 10.31 -3.46
N ALA A 89 -7.19 11.43 -4.09
CA ALA A 89 -6.27 12.48 -4.53
C ALA A 89 -5.11 11.93 -5.40
N PHE A 90 -5.46 11.13 -6.40
CA PHE A 90 -4.45 10.49 -7.23
C PHE A 90 -4.04 11.41 -8.38
N SER A 91 -2.85 12.01 -8.27
CA SER A 91 -2.33 13.00 -9.21
C SER A 91 -2.09 12.43 -10.60
N VAL A 92 -2.53 13.15 -11.62
CA VAL A 92 -2.24 12.89 -13.03
C VAL A 92 -0.79 13.31 -13.30
N THR A 93 0.05 12.37 -13.72
CA THR A 93 1.43 12.66 -14.11
C THR A 93 1.77 11.99 -15.45
N PRO A 94 2.70 12.55 -16.24
CA PRO A 94 3.10 11.93 -17.52
C PRO A 94 3.60 10.49 -17.38
N SER A 95 4.27 10.17 -16.25
CA SER A 95 4.72 8.81 -16.00
C SER A 95 3.56 7.86 -15.79
N ARG A 96 2.59 8.26 -14.92
CA ARG A 96 1.42 7.42 -14.61
C ARG A 96 0.50 7.24 -15.82
N GLN A 97 0.38 8.26 -16.69
CA GLN A 97 -0.38 8.16 -17.95
C GLN A 97 0.13 7.07 -18.90
N ASN A 98 1.39 6.66 -18.76
CA ASN A 98 1.94 5.53 -19.53
C ASN A 98 1.58 4.17 -18.93
N GLU A 99 1.10 4.12 -17.68
CA GLU A 99 0.86 2.90 -16.91
C GLU A 99 -0.62 2.64 -16.65
N VAL A 100 -1.43 3.71 -16.55
CA VAL A 100 -2.86 3.66 -16.24
C VAL A 100 -3.67 4.58 -17.15
N LEU A 101 -4.97 4.32 -17.24
CA LEU A 101 -5.93 5.18 -17.92
C LEU A 101 -6.62 6.07 -16.87
N PHE A 102 -6.58 7.39 -17.05
CA PHE A 102 -7.20 8.35 -16.17
C PHE A 102 -8.62 8.74 -16.60
N SER A 103 -9.46 9.07 -15.64
CA SER A 103 -10.69 9.83 -15.87
C SER A 103 -10.39 11.29 -16.21
N ASP A 104 -11.42 12.07 -16.48
CA ASP A 104 -11.34 13.51 -16.45
C ASP A 104 -10.94 13.98 -15.03
N THR A 105 -10.21 15.10 -14.96
CA THR A 105 -9.80 15.71 -13.70
C THR A 105 -11.03 16.24 -12.95
N TYR A 106 -11.17 15.88 -11.68
CA TYR A 106 -12.28 16.34 -10.84
C TYR A 106 -11.88 17.38 -9.79
N TYR A 107 -10.58 17.55 -9.55
CA TYR A 107 -10.05 18.50 -8.59
C TYR A 107 -8.65 18.97 -8.97
N THR A 108 -8.31 20.21 -8.59
CA THR A 108 -6.95 20.75 -8.73
C THR A 108 -6.50 21.29 -7.39
N ASN A 109 -5.33 20.91 -6.95
CA ASN A 109 -4.71 21.33 -5.69
C ASN A 109 -3.35 21.97 -5.97
N GLN A 110 -2.80 22.69 -5.00
CA GLN A 110 -1.49 23.30 -5.10
C GLN A 110 -0.45 22.47 -4.36
N ALA A 111 0.69 22.24 -5.01
CA ALA A 111 1.86 21.64 -4.38
C ALA A 111 2.60 22.66 -3.52
N ILE A 112 2.94 22.28 -2.27
CA ILE A 112 3.67 23.14 -1.34
C ILE A 112 4.86 22.42 -0.72
N ILE A 113 5.80 23.21 -0.21
CA ILE A 113 6.87 22.72 0.66
C ILE A 113 6.71 23.38 2.02
N ILE A 114 6.73 22.57 3.06
CA ILE A 114 6.68 23.02 4.45
C ILE A 114 7.97 22.71 5.20
N ALA A 115 8.22 23.52 6.24
CA ALA A 115 9.28 23.32 7.22
C ALA A 115 8.73 23.50 8.65
N LEU A 116 9.50 23.10 9.66
CA LEU A 116 9.19 23.46 11.03
C LEU A 116 9.28 24.98 11.23
N LYS A 117 8.32 25.55 11.91
CA LYS A 117 8.30 26.99 12.25
C LYS A 117 9.51 27.41 13.11
N THR A 118 10.03 26.46 13.88
CA THR A 118 11.18 26.64 14.78
C THR A 118 12.52 26.35 14.12
N SER A 119 12.54 25.88 12.86
CA SER A 119 13.79 25.58 12.13
C SER A 119 14.45 26.85 11.59
N ASP A 120 15.73 26.74 11.28
CA ASP A 120 16.51 27.81 10.62
C ASP A 120 16.22 27.92 9.11
N VAL A 121 15.31 27.10 8.58
CA VAL A 121 14.88 27.18 7.17
C VAL A 121 14.25 28.56 6.94
N PRO A 122 14.63 29.32 5.91
CA PRO A 122 14.02 30.60 5.57
C PRO A 122 12.51 30.51 5.36
N ASP A 123 11.78 31.60 5.63
CA ASP A 123 10.33 31.65 5.41
C ASP A 123 9.94 31.59 3.92
N THR A 124 10.90 31.81 3.04
CA THR A 124 10.75 31.66 1.59
C THR A 124 12.00 31.03 1.03
N LEU A 125 11.84 29.88 0.36
CA LEU A 125 12.89 29.18 -0.37
C LEU A 125 12.61 29.21 -1.87
N ASN A 126 13.64 29.48 -2.66
CA ASN A 126 13.57 29.20 -4.09
C ASN A 126 13.73 27.68 -4.33
N ILE A 127 13.30 27.23 -5.50
CA ILE A 127 13.41 25.81 -5.87
C ILE A 127 14.85 25.31 -5.88
N ASP A 128 15.81 26.14 -6.25
CA ASP A 128 17.25 25.78 -6.25
C ASP A 128 17.77 25.60 -4.82
N ASP A 129 17.29 26.38 -3.86
CA ASP A 129 17.75 26.35 -2.47
C ASP A 129 17.28 25.10 -1.73
N ILE A 130 16.19 24.44 -2.16
CA ILE A 130 15.71 23.20 -1.52
C ILE A 130 16.72 22.06 -1.62
N THR A 131 17.63 22.11 -2.60
CA THR A 131 18.65 21.07 -2.83
C THR A 131 19.69 20.99 -1.72
N ASP A 132 19.79 22.01 -0.86
CA ASP A 132 20.68 22.01 0.29
C ASP A 132 20.12 21.28 1.51
N HIS A 133 18.81 20.98 1.51
CA HIS A 133 18.07 20.42 2.61
C HIS A 133 17.80 18.91 2.49
N LEU A 134 17.41 18.28 3.59
CA LEU A 134 16.88 16.90 3.63
C LEU A 134 15.38 16.97 3.36
N ILE A 135 14.93 16.35 2.28
CA ILE A 135 13.57 16.49 1.78
C ILE A 135 12.78 15.20 1.98
N GLY A 136 11.63 15.29 2.65
CA GLY A 136 10.67 14.20 2.80
C GLY A 136 9.59 14.25 1.72
N VAL A 137 9.16 13.07 1.28
CA VAL A 137 8.03 12.86 0.37
C VAL A 137 7.31 11.57 0.74
N GLN A 138 6.04 11.43 0.33
CA GLN A 138 5.43 10.10 0.31
C GLN A 138 6.02 9.29 -0.86
N ARG A 139 6.39 8.04 -0.60
CA ARG A 139 6.98 7.16 -1.60
C ARG A 139 6.01 6.91 -2.76
N GLY A 140 6.51 7.08 -3.98
CA GLY A 140 5.73 6.90 -5.19
C GLY A 140 4.74 8.04 -5.49
N SER A 141 4.73 9.13 -4.69
CA SER A 141 3.94 10.33 -4.99
C SER A 141 4.47 11.07 -6.22
N SER A 142 3.65 11.99 -6.74
CA SER A 142 4.05 12.96 -7.75
C SER A 142 5.29 13.74 -7.32
N PHE A 143 5.38 14.11 -6.04
CA PHE A 143 6.52 14.83 -5.45
C PHE A 143 7.81 14.00 -5.44
N ASP A 144 7.73 12.71 -5.06
CA ASP A 144 8.87 11.80 -5.13
C ASP A 144 9.40 11.68 -6.57
N GLN A 145 8.49 11.61 -7.53
CA GLN A 145 8.84 11.57 -8.94
C GLN A 145 9.36 12.93 -9.44
N TRP A 146 8.72 14.03 -9.05
CA TRP A 146 9.13 15.36 -9.44
C TRP A 146 10.58 15.66 -9.01
N LEU A 147 10.95 15.37 -7.76
CA LEU A 147 12.34 15.50 -7.27
C LEU A 147 13.32 14.69 -8.12
N LYS A 148 12.98 13.45 -8.43
CA LYS A 148 13.82 12.55 -9.21
C LYS A 148 14.01 13.03 -10.65
N THR A 149 12.94 13.52 -11.26
CA THR A 149 12.95 13.92 -12.68
C THR A 149 13.58 15.30 -12.88
N ASN A 150 13.29 16.27 -11.99
CA ASN A 150 13.67 17.66 -12.21
C ASN A 150 14.96 18.06 -11.48
N LEU A 151 15.32 17.38 -10.38
CA LEU A 151 16.49 17.77 -9.61
C LEU A 151 17.60 16.70 -9.58
N VAL A 152 17.20 15.42 -9.44
CA VAL A 152 18.21 14.34 -9.39
C VAL A 152 18.75 14.04 -10.78
N ALA A 153 17.90 13.98 -11.81
CA ALA A 153 18.33 13.70 -13.17
C ALA A 153 19.30 14.74 -13.72
N ASP A 154 19.14 16.00 -13.31
CA ASP A 154 20.01 17.10 -13.68
C ASP A 154 21.24 17.25 -12.76
N GLY A 155 21.38 16.35 -11.77
CA GLY A 155 22.51 16.35 -10.85
C GLY A 155 22.49 17.48 -9.81
N LEU A 156 21.37 18.18 -9.66
CA LEU A 156 21.18 19.28 -8.72
C LEU A 156 20.92 18.78 -7.29
N LEU A 157 20.26 17.64 -7.13
CA LEU A 157 19.92 17.04 -5.85
C LEU A 157 20.48 15.61 -5.75
N SER A 158 21.16 15.32 -4.63
CA SER A 158 21.57 13.95 -4.32
C SER A 158 20.38 13.11 -3.86
N THR A 159 20.26 11.87 -4.36
CA THR A 159 19.26 10.91 -3.88
C THR A 159 19.35 10.64 -2.38
N GLN A 160 20.53 10.83 -1.76
CA GLN A 160 20.73 10.66 -0.32
C GLN A 160 20.03 11.74 0.52
N LYS A 161 19.62 12.86 -0.10
CA LYS A 161 18.85 13.92 0.56
C LYS A 161 17.33 13.73 0.45
N ILE A 162 16.86 12.73 -0.30
CA ILE A 162 15.44 12.42 -0.46
C ILE A 162 15.05 11.27 0.48
N PHE A 163 14.08 11.52 1.34
CA PHE A 163 13.52 10.58 2.29
C PHE A 163 12.09 10.22 1.88
N ALA A 164 11.91 9.04 1.28
CA ALA A 164 10.62 8.56 0.82
C ALA A 164 9.95 7.69 1.89
N PHE A 165 8.87 8.19 2.48
CA PHE A 165 8.09 7.54 3.54
C PHE A 165 6.93 6.76 2.96
N SER A 166 6.55 5.65 3.60
CA SER A 166 5.39 4.85 3.19
C SER A 166 4.06 5.56 3.42
N THR A 167 3.99 6.47 4.42
CA THR A 167 2.79 7.21 4.77
C THR A 167 3.10 8.69 5.01
N VAL A 168 2.10 9.55 4.79
CA VAL A 168 2.20 10.99 5.07
C VAL A 168 2.48 11.24 6.56
N ASN A 169 1.79 10.52 7.44
CA ASN A 169 2.00 10.67 8.89
C ASN A 169 3.44 10.36 9.32
N SER A 170 4.10 9.39 8.66
CA SER A 170 5.50 9.08 8.93
C SER A 170 6.43 10.21 8.46
N ALA A 171 6.13 10.83 7.32
CA ALA A 171 6.88 11.96 6.80
C ALA A 171 6.73 13.20 7.72
N VAL A 172 5.51 13.49 8.17
CA VAL A 172 5.25 14.60 9.12
C VAL A 172 5.98 14.39 10.44
N LYS A 173 5.99 13.16 10.99
CA LYS A 173 6.75 12.83 12.21
C LYS A 173 8.25 13.01 12.01
N ALA A 174 8.79 12.67 10.84
CA ALA A 174 10.19 12.88 10.51
C ALA A 174 10.54 14.38 10.45
N LEU A 175 9.65 15.21 9.89
CA LEU A 175 9.81 16.66 9.91
C LEU A 175 9.73 17.20 11.35
N GLN A 176 8.76 16.77 12.16
CA GLN A 176 8.63 17.17 13.57
C GLN A 176 9.85 16.82 14.42
N SER A 177 10.51 15.71 14.13
CA SER A 177 11.70 15.26 14.86
C SER A 177 13.01 15.89 14.34
N GLY A 178 12.97 16.68 13.26
CA GLY A 178 14.15 17.23 12.61
C GLY A 178 14.98 16.17 11.86
N THR A 179 14.41 15.02 11.53
CA THR A 179 15.05 14.00 10.69
C THR A 179 15.14 14.44 9.24
N ILE A 180 14.19 15.27 8.81
CA ILE A 180 14.17 15.98 7.54
C ILE A 180 13.93 17.48 7.80
N ASP A 181 14.35 18.32 6.88
CA ASP A 181 14.24 19.76 6.97
C ASP A 181 12.97 20.28 6.28
N LEU A 182 12.60 19.64 5.18
CA LEU A 182 11.50 20.00 4.30
C LEU A 182 10.59 18.79 4.05
N LEU A 183 9.29 19.06 3.86
CA LEU A 183 8.32 18.07 3.41
C LEU A 183 7.49 18.65 2.27
N MET A 184 7.40 17.90 1.15
CA MET A 184 6.55 18.26 0.00
C MET A 184 5.23 17.51 0.10
N PHE A 185 4.12 18.23 -0.03
CA PHE A 185 2.78 17.69 -0.15
C PHE A 185 1.76 18.78 -0.55
N ASP A 186 0.48 18.48 -0.49
CA ASP A 186 -0.58 19.34 -1.00
C ASP A 186 -1.05 20.39 0.00
N GLU A 187 -1.46 21.55 -0.51
CA GLU A 187 -1.91 22.67 0.29
C GLU A 187 -3.17 22.35 1.11
N ASP A 188 -4.16 21.66 0.52
CA ASP A 188 -5.40 21.35 1.23
C ASP A 188 -5.17 20.36 2.36
N LEU A 189 -4.32 19.36 2.16
CA LEU A 189 -3.91 18.45 3.24
C LEU A 189 -3.26 19.24 4.38
N TYR A 190 -2.40 20.21 4.06
CA TYR A 190 -1.78 21.08 5.05
C TYR A 190 -2.84 21.89 5.83
N LYS A 191 -3.71 22.59 5.14
CA LYS A 191 -4.77 23.43 5.74
C LYS A 191 -5.68 22.60 6.66
N GLN A 192 -6.14 21.45 6.18
CA GLN A 192 -7.10 20.61 6.90
C GLN A 192 -6.49 19.84 8.09
N SER A 193 -5.20 19.50 8.03
CA SER A 193 -4.62 18.59 9.02
C SER A 193 -3.55 19.22 9.90
N TYR A 194 -2.86 20.25 9.46
CA TYR A 194 -1.62 20.67 10.11
C TYR A 194 -1.53 22.19 10.39
N GLU A 195 -2.22 23.03 9.66
CA GLU A 195 -2.11 24.50 9.79
C GLU A 195 -2.48 24.98 11.21
N LYS A 196 -3.60 24.49 11.75
CA LYS A 196 -4.08 24.84 13.10
C LYS A 196 -3.11 24.46 14.22
N SER A 197 -2.20 23.51 13.99
CA SER A 197 -1.17 23.14 14.98
C SER A 197 -0.16 24.26 15.23
N GLY A 198 0.01 25.18 14.26
CA GLY A 198 0.97 26.27 14.30
C GLY A 198 2.45 25.82 14.32
N ASN A 199 2.73 24.54 14.11
CA ASN A 199 4.08 23.96 14.18
C ASN A 199 4.87 24.13 12.89
N PHE A 200 4.20 24.31 11.77
CA PHE A 200 4.81 24.35 10.44
C PHE A 200 4.63 25.69 9.76
N LYS A 201 5.45 25.96 8.78
CA LYS A 201 5.36 27.10 7.86
C LYS A 201 5.49 26.60 6.42
N ILE A 202 4.73 27.22 5.51
CA ILE A 202 4.93 27.03 4.06
C ILE A 202 6.15 27.86 3.67
N VAL A 203 7.12 27.23 3.02
CA VAL A 203 8.36 27.88 2.58
C VAL A 203 8.47 28.00 1.07
N ASN A 204 7.66 27.23 0.32
CA ASN A 204 7.54 27.33 -1.13
C ASN A 204 6.15 26.83 -1.57
N ASN A 205 5.55 27.51 -2.56
CA ASN A 205 4.28 27.14 -3.19
C ASN A 205 4.32 27.34 -4.72
N ALA A 206 5.51 27.36 -5.31
CA ALA A 206 5.72 27.60 -6.74
C ALA A 206 6.09 26.32 -7.52
N ILE A 207 5.78 25.14 -6.98
CA ILE A 207 6.11 23.86 -7.62
C ILE A 207 5.15 23.58 -8.79
N GLY A 208 3.89 24.00 -8.65
CA GLY A 208 2.83 23.81 -9.63
C GLY A 208 1.56 23.22 -9.02
N ASP A 209 0.60 23.00 -9.89
CA ASP A 209 -0.70 22.44 -9.52
C ASP A 209 -0.68 20.92 -9.67
N GLU A 210 -1.42 20.23 -8.79
CA GLU A 210 -1.69 18.81 -8.81
C GLU A 210 -3.12 18.58 -9.30
N GLU A 211 -3.28 17.90 -10.42
CA GLU A 211 -4.59 17.52 -10.96
C GLU A 211 -4.96 16.12 -10.47
N TYR A 212 -6.14 15.95 -9.85
CA TYR A 212 -6.60 14.65 -9.35
C TYR A 212 -7.64 14.04 -10.27
N ALA A 213 -7.45 12.75 -10.55
CA ALA A 213 -8.37 11.96 -11.35
C ALA A 213 -8.43 10.52 -10.81
N PHE A 214 -9.51 9.81 -11.11
CA PHE A 214 -9.55 8.36 -10.93
C PHE A 214 -8.68 7.68 -12.00
N ALA A 215 -8.09 6.54 -11.67
CA ALA A 215 -7.27 5.81 -12.62
C ALA A 215 -7.61 4.31 -12.64
N ALA A 216 -7.60 3.71 -13.82
CA ALA A 216 -7.89 2.29 -14.04
C ALA A 216 -6.81 1.65 -14.90
N ALA A 217 -6.86 0.31 -15.06
CA ALA A 217 -6.00 -0.38 -15.99
C ALA A 217 -6.20 0.13 -17.44
N PRO A 218 -5.17 0.06 -18.30
CA PRO A 218 -5.23 0.65 -19.66
C PRO A 218 -6.35 0.07 -20.57
N ASP A 219 -6.84 -1.12 -20.26
CA ASP A 219 -7.94 -1.78 -20.98
C ASP A 219 -9.33 -1.49 -20.39
N SER A 220 -9.44 -0.80 -19.26
CA SER A 220 -10.69 -0.50 -18.56
C SER A 220 -11.41 0.76 -19.11
N LYS A 221 -11.44 0.92 -20.43
CA LYS A 221 -12.00 2.11 -21.09
C LYS A 221 -13.47 2.34 -20.78
N ASP A 222 -14.25 1.25 -20.69
CA ASP A 222 -15.69 1.33 -20.41
C ASP A 222 -15.95 1.84 -18.97
N LEU A 223 -15.13 1.41 -18.01
CA LEU A 223 -15.22 1.91 -16.64
C LEU A 223 -14.89 3.41 -16.58
N ILE A 224 -13.79 3.84 -17.19
CA ILE A 224 -13.41 5.25 -17.24
C ILE A 224 -14.46 6.11 -17.95
N ALA A 225 -15.06 5.63 -19.03
CA ALA A 225 -16.15 6.34 -19.70
C ALA A 225 -17.34 6.55 -18.75
N ARG A 226 -17.76 5.55 -18.00
CA ARG A 226 -18.83 5.66 -16.99
C ARG A 226 -18.45 6.62 -15.85
N ILE A 227 -17.19 6.60 -15.40
CA ILE A 227 -16.71 7.58 -14.40
C ILE A 227 -16.84 9.00 -14.96
N ASN A 228 -16.41 9.23 -16.20
CA ASN A 228 -16.50 10.54 -16.84
C ASN A 228 -17.96 10.98 -17.06
N ASP A 229 -18.84 10.05 -17.47
CA ASP A 229 -20.28 10.34 -17.61
C ASP A 229 -20.89 10.76 -16.25
N GLY A 230 -20.54 10.07 -15.16
CA GLY A 230 -20.96 10.45 -13.82
C GLY A 230 -20.40 11.80 -13.36
N LEU A 231 -19.13 12.10 -13.63
CA LEU A 231 -18.51 13.40 -13.36
C LEU A 231 -19.21 14.52 -14.15
N ALA A 232 -19.47 14.30 -15.43
CA ALA A 232 -20.17 15.27 -16.28
C ALA A 232 -21.60 15.56 -15.77
N GLN A 233 -22.33 14.53 -15.32
CA GLN A 233 -23.67 14.69 -14.70
C GLN A 233 -23.58 15.52 -13.42
N MET A 234 -22.60 15.24 -12.54
CA MET A 234 -22.41 15.95 -11.28
C MET A 234 -21.98 17.40 -11.50
N THR A 235 -21.18 17.67 -12.53
CA THR A 235 -20.84 19.04 -12.95
C THR A 235 -22.07 19.77 -13.47
N ALA A 236 -22.88 19.12 -14.31
CA ALA A 236 -24.03 19.73 -14.94
C ALA A 236 -25.15 20.12 -13.95
N ASP A 237 -25.33 19.34 -12.88
CA ASP A 237 -26.34 19.62 -11.85
C ASP A 237 -25.77 20.38 -10.62
N GLY A 238 -24.48 20.70 -10.62
CA GLY A 238 -23.80 21.45 -9.55
C GLY A 238 -23.51 20.64 -8.29
N SER A 239 -23.75 19.32 -8.28
CA SER A 239 -23.49 18.48 -7.11
C SER A 239 -22.00 18.23 -6.88
N LEU A 240 -21.17 18.32 -7.94
CA LEU A 240 -19.71 18.29 -7.78
C LEU A 240 -19.21 19.52 -7.02
N ASP A 241 -19.66 20.71 -7.39
CA ASP A 241 -19.29 21.96 -6.71
C ASP A 241 -19.72 21.95 -5.24
N GLN A 242 -20.94 21.47 -4.96
CA GLN A 242 -21.43 21.30 -3.58
C GLN A 242 -20.57 20.33 -2.78
N LEU A 243 -20.09 19.25 -3.40
CA LEU A 243 -19.23 18.29 -2.74
C LEU A 243 -17.83 18.90 -2.48
N ILE A 244 -17.28 19.63 -3.43
CA ILE A 244 -16.03 20.39 -3.24
C ILE A 244 -16.20 21.37 -2.08
N GLU A 245 -17.26 22.19 -2.09
CA GLU A 245 -17.53 23.16 -1.03
C GLU A 245 -17.63 22.49 0.35
N LYS A 246 -18.33 21.36 0.44
CA LYS A 246 -18.47 20.58 1.68
C LYS A 246 -17.13 20.20 2.30
N TYR A 247 -16.13 19.85 1.49
CA TYR A 247 -14.85 19.30 1.97
C TYR A 247 -13.71 20.34 2.01
N THR A 248 -13.84 21.47 1.29
CA THR A 248 -12.78 22.50 1.22
C THR A 248 -13.07 23.72 2.07
N ILE A 249 -14.36 24.01 2.38
CA ILE A 249 -14.69 25.09 3.31
C ILE A 249 -14.52 24.57 4.75
N GLU A 250 -13.73 25.29 5.53
CA GLU A 250 -13.58 25.03 6.96
C GLU A 250 -14.93 25.17 7.68
N THR A 251 -15.54 24.07 8.09
CA THR A 251 -16.62 24.11 9.08
C THR A 251 -15.97 24.17 10.47
N GLU A 252 -16.28 25.23 11.22
CA GLU A 252 -15.73 25.46 12.58
C GLU A 252 -16.06 24.35 13.61
N GLU A 253 -16.80 23.32 13.25
CA GLU A 253 -17.40 22.36 14.20
C GLU A 253 -16.57 21.12 14.54
N GLU A 254 -15.43 20.83 13.88
CA GLU A 254 -14.63 19.62 14.20
C GLU A 254 -13.20 19.91 14.70
N ALA A 255 -12.95 21.06 15.30
CA ALA A 255 -11.60 21.51 15.69
C ALA A 255 -11.14 21.02 17.07
N ASP A 256 -11.72 19.98 17.67
CA ASP A 256 -11.25 19.46 18.98
C ASP A 256 -11.12 17.92 18.98
N ILE A 257 -10.17 17.43 18.21
CA ILE A 257 -9.62 16.09 18.46
C ILE A 257 -8.21 16.22 19.01
N THR A 258 -8.11 16.65 20.26
CA THR A 258 -7.03 16.24 21.15
C THR A 258 -7.03 14.73 21.16
N ILE A 259 -5.90 14.13 20.74
CA ILE A 259 -5.64 12.69 20.91
C ILE A 259 -5.56 12.42 22.41
N SER A 260 -6.71 12.31 23.05
CA SER A 260 -6.87 11.75 24.39
C SER A 260 -7.06 10.25 24.20
N ARG A 261 -6.05 9.49 24.58
CA ARG A 261 -6.13 8.04 24.77
C ARG A 261 -7.42 7.72 25.56
N PRO A 262 -8.33 6.87 25.08
CA PRO A 262 -9.44 6.42 25.90
C PRO A 262 -8.89 5.58 27.05
N SER A 263 -9.09 6.03 28.27
CA SER A 263 -8.99 5.22 29.47
C SER A 263 -9.99 4.08 29.39
N GLN A 264 -9.55 2.92 29.84
CA GLN A 264 -10.25 1.65 29.94
C GLN A 264 -11.72 1.80 30.35
N ILE A 265 -12.64 1.48 29.42
CA ILE A 265 -14.02 1.18 29.79
C ILE A 265 -14.14 -0.34 29.79
N GLU A 266 -14.32 -0.88 30.99
CA GLU A 266 -14.73 -2.27 31.21
C GLU A 266 -16.02 -2.55 30.44
N ARG A 267 -15.94 -3.34 29.37
CA ARG A 267 -17.12 -3.83 28.66
C ARG A 267 -17.40 -5.26 29.09
N THR A 268 -18.51 -5.43 29.80
CA THR A 268 -19.15 -6.73 29.97
C THR A 268 -19.47 -7.33 28.59
N PRO A 269 -19.17 -8.61 28.33
CA PRO A 269 -19.40 -9.18 27.01
C PRO A 269 -20.89 -9.43 26.78
N VAL A 270 -21.48 -8.64 25.87
CA VAL A 270 -22.76 -8.98 25.26
C VAL A 270 -22.44 -9.94 24.10
N MET A 271 -22.83 -11.19 24.25
CA MET A 271 -22.75 -12.17 23.15
C MET A 271 -23.75 -11.77 22.05
N LEU A 272 -23.27 -11.11 20.99
CA LEU A 272 -23.95 -11.03 19.72
C LEU A 272 -23.72 -12.34 18.94
N PRO A 273 -24.72 -12.85 18.19
CA PRO A 273 -24.53 -14.03 17.36
C PRO A 273 -23.40 -13.76 16.36
N THR A 274 -22.44 -14.68 16.28
CA THR A 274 -21.31 -14.65 15.36
C THR A 274 -21.81 -14.45 13.93
N PRO A 275 -21.46 -13.35 13.24
CA PRO A 275 -21.76 -13.24 11.81
C PRO A 275 -20.97 -14.32 11.07
N THR A 276 -21.65 -15.08 10.24
CA THR A 276 -21.01 -16.02 9.32
C THR A 276 -20.05 -15.22 8.45
N PRO A 277 -18.76 -15.57 8.37
CA PRO A 277 -17.80 -14.81 7.55
C PRO A 277 -18.25 -14.86 6.09
N ILE A 278 -18.58 -13.72 5.51
CA ILE A 278 -18.77 -13.60 4.07
C ILE A 278 -17.38 -13.73 3.45
N PRO A 279 -17.13 -14.72 2.57
CA PRO A 279 -15.84 -14.83 1.93
C PRO A 279 -15.56 -13.55 1.12
N PRO A 280 -14.36 -12.96 1.24
CA PRO A 280 -14.01 -11.75 0.52
C PRO A 280 -14.07 -11.99 -0.99
N PHE A 281 -14.54 -10.98 -1.68
CA PHE A 281 -14.72 -10.98 -3.12
C PHE A 281 -13.41 -11.38 -3.83
N GLY A 282 -13.46 -12.39 -4.70
CA GLY A 282 -12.30 -12.87 -5.47
C GLY A 282 -11.38 -13.87 -4.76
N GLN A 283 -11.73 -14.35 -3.55
CA GLN A 283 -11.09 -15.55 -3.02
C GLN A 283 -11.64 -16.77 -3.78
N PRO A 284 -10.78 -17.65 -4.32
CA PRO A 284 -11.26 -18.92 -4.85
C PRO A 284 -12.01 -19.70 -3.76
N ALA A 285 -13.17 -20.25 -4.08
CA ALA A 285 -13.82 -21.22 -3.21
C ALA A 285 -12.79 -22.35 -2.92
N ASN A 286 -12.54 -22.65 -1.66
CA ASN A 286 -11.55 -23.64 -1.23
C ASN A 286 -10.07 -23.22 -1.42
N CYS A 287 -9.76 -21.94 -1.41
CA CYS A 287 -8.36 -21.49 -1.39
C CYS A 287 -7.63 -22.03 -0.13
N LYS A 288 -6.32 -22.19 -0.20
CA LYS A 288 -5.49 -22.68 0.89
C LYS A 288 -4.58 -21.58 1.40
N ASN A 289 -4.58 -21.36 2.69
CA ASN A 289 -3.63 -20.52 3.38
C ASN A 289 -2.32 -21.28 3.62
N VAL A 290 -1.24 -20.88 2.96
CA VAL A 290 0.10 -21.46 3.15
C VAL A 290 1.11 -20.32 3.25
N MET A 291 1.76 -20.19 4.41
CA MET A 291 2.80 -19.20 4.65
C MET A 291 4.16 -19.89 4.71
N VAL A 292 5.16 -19.27 4.10
CA VAL A 292 6.56 -19.64 4.22
C VAL A 292 7.32 -18.49 4.88
N TYR A 293 8.05 -18.78 5.94
CA TYR A 293 8.99 -17.85 6.54
C TYR A 293 10.20 -17.67 5.62
N MET A 294 10.59 -16.43 5.35
CA MET A 294 11.71 -16.11 4.47
C MET A 294 12.92 -15.59 5.24
N ALA A 295 12.74 -14.59 6.10
CA ALA A 295 13.84 -13.98 6.84
C ALA A 295 13.37 -13.12 8.01
N ASP A 296 14.26 -12.89 8.96
CA ASP A 296 14.21 -11.78 9.89
C ASP A 296 14.77 -10.53 9.20
N VAL A 297 13.92 -9.54 8.96
CA VAL A 297 14.33 -8.26 8.34
C VAL A 297 15.01 -7.36 9.38
N THR A 298 14.44 -7.33 10.59
CA THR A 298 15.02 -6.62 11.73
C THR A 298 15.18 -7.57 12.91
N TYR A 299 16.10 -7.28 13.78
CA TYR A 299 16.37 -8.06 15.01
C TYR A 299 16.45 -9.58 14.75
N PRO A 300 17.44 -10.08 13.99
CA PRO A 300 17.65 -11.52 13.83
C PRO A 300 17.71 -12.24 15.16
N ASP A 301 17.37 -13.53 15.17
CA ASP A 301 17.38 -14.35 16.37
C ASP A 301 18.71 -14.26 17.12
N GLY A 302 18.63 -13.96 18.42
CA GLY A 302 19.79 -13.73 19.29
C GLY A 302 20.30 -12.29 19.32
N SER A 303 19.58 -11.31 18.71
CA SER A 303 19.91 -9.88 18.80
C SER A 303 19.96 -9.44 20.26
N LYS A 304 21.01 -8.69 20.61
CA LYS A 304 21.14 -8.07 21.92
C LYS A 304 20.32 -6.79 21.99
N VAL A 305 19.59 -6.58 23.06
CA VAL A 305 18.79 -5.35 23.32
C VAL A 305 18.95 -4.93 24.78
N ASN A 306 18.80 -3.64 25.06
CA ASN A 306 18.84 -3.15 26.43
C ASN A 306 17.49 -3.41 27.16
N PRO A 307 17.48 -3.57 28.49
CA PRO A 307 16.26 -3.70 29.28
C PRO A 307 15.26 -2.61 28.97
N GLY A 308 13.97 -2.97 28.82
CA GLY A 308 12.86 -2.03 28.57
C GLY A 308 12.86 -1.33 27.21
N THR A 309 13.80 -1.64 26.31
CA THR A 309 13.86 -1.01 24.98
C THR A 309 12.67 -1.43 24.14
N LYS A 310 12.01 -0.47 23.50
CA LYS A 310 11.04 -0.73 22.43
C LYS A 310 11.79 -1.00 21.12
N PHE A 311 11.36 -2.01 20.40
CA PHE A 311 11.94 -2.41 19.12
C PHE A 311 10.88 -2.99 18.19
N THR A 312 11.07 -2.84 16.88
CA THR A 312 10.18 -3.43 15.89
C THR A 312 10.82 -4.67 15.30
N LYS A 313 10.32 -5.84 15.64
CA LYS A 313 10.67 -7.10 14.97
C LYS A 313 9.91 -7.20 13.68
N THR A 314 10.61 -7.34 12.56
CA THR A 314 10.00 -7.47 11.23
C THR A 314 10.38 -8.82 10.63
N TRP A 315 9.39 -9.58 10.22
CA TRP A 315 9.55 -10.82 9.48
C TRP A 315 9.17 -10.61 8.01
N ARG A 316 9.94 -11.19 7.11
CA ARG A 316 9.54 -11.38 5.72
C ARG A 316 8.90 -12.74 5.58
N ILE A 317 7.68 -12.74 5.08
CA ILE A 317 6.90 -13.95 4.85
C ILE A 317 6.41 -14.01 3.40
N TYR A 318 6.23 -15.20 2.88
CA TYR A 318 5.81 -15.45 1.51
C TYR A 318 4.47 -16.18 1.49
N ASN A 319 3.55 -15.71 0.69
CA ASN A 319 2.26 -16.36 0.47
C ASN A 319 2.42 -17.47 -0.56
N ASN A 320 2.64 -18.70 -0.10
CA ASN A 320 2.74 -19.90 -0.94
C ASN A 320 1.40 -20.63 -1.08
N GLY A 321 0.31 -20.00 -0.66
CA GLY A 321 -1.04 -20.53 -0.77
C GLY A 321 -1.75 -20.15 -2.06
N SER A 322 -3.06 -20.35 -2.06
CA SER A 322 -3.96 -19.87 -3.10
C SER A 322 -4.95 -18.81 -2.58
N CYS A 323 -4.96 -18.55 -1.26
CA CYS A 323 -5.72 -17.46 -0.67
C CYS A 323 -4.94 -16.15 -0.78
N LYS A 324 -5.63 -15.05 -1.09
CA LYS A 324 -5.10 -13.71 -0.92
C LYS A 324 -5.17 -13.35 0.57
N TRP A 325 -4.08 -12.80 1.14
CA TRP A 325 -4.12 -12.26 2.50
C TRP A 325 -4.43 -10.77 2.42
N TYR A 326 -5.43 -10.34 3.14
CA TYR A 326 -5.98 -8.99 3.11
C TYR A 326 -6.34 -8.56 4.55
N GLU A 327 -7.04 -7.47 4.69
CA GLU A 327 -7.57 -7.01 5.98
C GLU A 327 -8.28 -8.13 6.76
N GLY A 328 -7.91 -8.28 8.04
CA GLY A 328 -8.35 -9.37 8.90
C GLY A 328 -7.37 -10.55 9.02
N TYR A 329 -6.39 -10.65 8.12
CA TYR A 329 -5.23 -11.50 8.38
C TYR A 329 -4.27 -10.81 9.33
N SER A 330 -3.75 -11.53 10.32
CA SER A 330 -2.92 -10.94 11.36
C SER A 330 -1.82 -11.89 11.83
N ILE A 331 -0.74 -11.33 12.39
CA ILE A 331 0.23 -12.07 13.19
C ILE A 331 -0.13 -11.89 14.66
N ASN A 332 -0.23 -12.99 15.37
CA ASN A 332 -0.63 -13.02 16.78
C ASN A 332 0.41 -13.78 17.61
N PHE A 333 0.60 -13.32 18.84
CA PHE A 333 1.35 -14.08 19.84
C PHE A 333 0.63 -15.42 20.13
N VAL A 334 1.38 -16.53 20.15
CA VAL A 334 0.80 -17.87 20.40
C VAL A 334 1.48 -18.62 21.53
N ASP A 335 2.74 -18.32 21.88
CA ASP A 335 3.49 -19.05 22.90
C ASP A 335 4.80 -18.35 23.28
N GLY A 336 5.41 -18.76 24.40
CA GLY A 336 6.71 -18.27 24.86
C GLY A 336 6.65 -16.97 25.64
N ASP A 337 7.71 -16.14 25.49
CA ASP A 337 7.82 -14.88 26.24
C ASP A 337 7.01 -13.79 25.55
N TYR A 338 5.99 -13.26 26.24
CA TYR A 338 5.20 -12.14 25.76
C TYR A 338 5.97 -10.83 25.95
N MET A 339 6.52 -10.28 24.89
CA MET A 339 7.30 -9.05 24.89
C MET A 339 6.44 -7.82 24.59
N SER A 340 5.27 -7.72 25.23
CA SER A 340 4.28 -6.63 25.03
C SER A 340 3.89 -6.42 23.55
N ALA A 341 3.90 -7.50 22.79
CA ALA A 341 3.59 -7.47 21.37
C ALA A 341 2.08 -7.51 21.15
N ASN A 342 1.54 -6.48 20.52
CA ASN A 342 0.13 -6.45 20.10
C ASN A 342 -0.05 -7.29 18.84
N THR A 343 -1.30 -7.73 18.58
CA THR A 343 -1.67 -8.29 17.28
C THR A 343 -1.39 -7.26 16.18
N VAL A 344 -0.74 -7.70 15.10
CA VAL A 344 -0.45 -6.86 13.94
C VAL A 344 -1.18 -7.42 12.73
N LEU A 345 -1.93 -6.55 12.04
CA LEU A 345 -2.56 -6.89 10.76
C LEU A 345 -1.49 -7.00 9.66
N ILE A 346 -1.76 -7.82 8.66
CA ILE A 346 -0.96 -7.83 7.44
C ILE A 346 -1.08 -6.45 6.78
N PRO A 347 0.04 -5.73 6.56
CA PRO A 347 0.00 -4.30 6.22
C PRO A 347 -0.49 -4.00 4.82
N SER A 348 -0.58 -5.01 3.95
CA SER A 348 -1.00 -4.85 2.55
C SER A 348 -1.60 -6.14 2.01
N LEU A 349 -2.40 -6.02 0.95
CA LEU A 349 -2.90 -7.19 0.22
C LEU A 349 -1.72 -8.02 -0.30
N THR A 350 -1.61 -9.25 0.21
CA THR A 350 -0.54 -10.19 -0.16
C THR A 350 -1.13 -11.32 -0.98
N ILE A 351 -0.95 -11.26 -2.29
CA ILE A 351 -1.46 -12.29 -3.20
C ILE A 351 -0.60 -13.55 -3.20
N PRO A 352 -1.14 -14.70 -3.64
CA PRO A 352 -0.36 -15.90 -3.92
C PRO A 352 0.89 -15.60 -4.75
N GLY A 353 2.02 -16.12 -4.32
CA GLY A 353 3.29 -15.91 -5.03
C GLY A 353 4.06 -14.64 -4.64
N THR A 354 3.60 -13.86 -3.66
CA THR A 354 4.27 -12.62 -3.22
C THR A 354 4.73 -12.67 -1.78
N THR A 355 5.66 -11.76 -1.43
CA THR A 355 6.15 -11.57 -0.07
C THR A 355 5.59 -10.31 0.55
N VAL A 356 5.53 -10.32 1.88
CA VAL A 356 5.22 -9.14 2.69
C VAL A 356 6.14 -9.08 3.90
N ASP A 357 6.55 -7.88 4.27
CA ASP A 357 7.27 -7.60 5.50
C ASP A 357 6.27 -7.13 6.56
N VAL A 358 6.20 -7.87 7.67
CA VAL A 358 5.28 -7.56 8.76
C VAL A 358 6.07 -7.20 10.00
N GLY A 359 5.97 -5.93 10.41
CA GLY A 359 6.65 -5.38 11.58
C GLY A 359 5.74 -5.39 12.81
N MET A 360 6.22 -5.88 13.95
CA MET A 360 5.53 -5.91 15.22
C MET A 360 6.35 -5.16 16.27
N GLU A 361 5.76 -4.13 16.87
CA GLU A 361 6.39 -3.41 17.99
C GLU A 361 6.38 -4.29 19.23
N MET A 362 7.54 -4.40 19.87
CA MET A 362 7.79 -5.21 21.06
C MET A 362 8.53 -4.39 22.09
N THR A 363 8.47 -4.82 23.35
CA THR A 363 9.24 -4.23 24.46
C THR A 363 10.08 -5.32 25.10
N ALA A 364 11.39 -5.10 25.16
CA ALA A 364 12.32 -6.01 25.83
C ALA A 364 12.00 -6.08 27.35
N PRO A 365 11.99 -7.26 27.95
CA PRO A 365 11.86 -7.41 29.40
C PRO A 365 12.93 -6.63 30.20
N GLN A 366 12.61 -6.28 31.45
CA GLN A 366 13.52 -5.52 32.32
C GLN A 366 14.70 -6.38 32.83
N ALA A 367 14.48 -7.67 33.04
CA ALA A 367 15.51 -8.56 33.54
C ALA A 367 16.44 -9.01 32.41
N PRO A 368 17.78 -9.02 32.61
CA PRO A 368 18.71 -9.63 31.69
C PRO A 368 18.44 -11.12 31.50
N GLY A 369 18.53 -11.61 30.28
CA GLY A 369 18.24 -13.00 29.95
C GLY A 369 17.97 -13.23 28.46
N ALA A 370 17.79 -14.49 28.08
CA ALA A 370 17.34 -14.86 26.74
C ALA A 370 15.82 -15.03 26.74
N TYR A 371 15.16 -14.38 25.78
CA TYR A 371 13.71 -14.39 25.64
C TYR A 371 13.31 -14.84 24.24
N THR A 372 12.27 -15.67 24.15
CA THR A 372 11.80 -16.20 22.87
C THR A 372 10.27 -16.18 22.86
N GLY A 373 9.70 -15.33 22.01
CA GLY A 373 8.27 -15.30 21.71
C GLY A 373 7.98 -16.02 20.39
N TYR A 374 6.84 -16.70 20.33
CA TYR A 374 6.35 -17.38 19.14
C TYR A 374 5.07 -16.71 18.64
N TYR A 375 5.00 -16.49 17.35
CA TYR A 375 3.94 -15.77 16.67
C TYR A 375 3.46 -16.59 15.48
N GLN A 376 2.19 -16.46 15.10
CA GLN A 376 1.65 -17.20 13.96
C GLN A 376 0.61 -16.37 13.20
N LEU A 377 0.52 -16.59 11.89
CA LEU A 377 -0.52 -15.98 11.10
C LEU A 377 -1.88 -16.56 11.46
N ARG A 378 -2.88 -15.65 11.47
CA ARG A 378 -4.27 -15.98 11.71
C ARG A 378 -5.11 -15.44 10.57
N ALA A 379 -5.95 -16.29 9.99
CA ALA A 379 -6.93 -15.90 8.97
C ALA A 379 -8.15 -15.21 9.62
N PRO A 380 -8.97 -14.50 8.84
CA PRO A 380 -10.16 -13.79 9.36
C PRO A 380 -11.19 -14.70 10.03
N ASP A 381 -11.25 -15.98 9.65
CA ASP A 381 -12.10 -17.00 10.29
C ASP A 381 -11.58 -17.47 11.67
N GLY A 382 -10.43 -16.95 12.11
CA GLY A 382 -9.80 -17.30 13.36
C GLY A 382 -8.80 -18.45 13.27
N THR A 383 -8.66 -19.09 12.11
CA THR A 383 -7.75 -20.23 11.93
C THR A 383 -6.29 -19.80 11.87
N PHE A 384 -5.44 -20.38 12.70
CA PHE A 384 -3.99 -20.21 12.60
C PHE A 384 -3.40 -21.08 11.49
N PHE A 385 -2.44 -20.54 10.77
CA PHE A 385 -1.78 -21.24 9.67
C PHE A 385 -0.31 -20.86 9.52
N GLY A 386 0.43 -21.67 8.76
CA GLY A 386 1.86 -21.50 8.55
C GLY A 386 2.72 -21.88 9.77
N PRO A 387 4.05 -21.88 9.63
CA PRO A 387 4.96 -22.10 10.74
C PRO A 387 4.89 -20.98 11.78
N LYS A 388 5.30 -21.29 13.02
CA LYS A 388 5.50 -20.27 14.04
C LYS A 388 6.70 -19.41 13.66
N LEU A 389 6.51 -18.10 13.69
CA LEU A 389 7.56 -17.08 13.58
C LEU A 389 8.20 -16.90 14.95
N THR A 390 9.49 -16.65 14.99
CA THR A 390 10.23 -16.43 16.24
C THR A 390 10.67 -15.00 16.40
N ALA A 391 10.60 -14.47 17.62
CA ALA A 391 11.33 -13.30 18.05
C ALA A 391 12.22 -13.69 19.24
N LYS A 392 13.51 -13.91 18.97
CA LYS A 392 14.47 -14.32 19.99
C LYS A 392 15.48 -13.20 20.23
N ILE A 393 15.52 -12.69 21.46
CA ILE A 393 16.43 -11.63 21.88
C ILE A 393 17.23 -12.01 23.11
N ILE A 394 18.35 -11.33 23.31
CA ILE A 394 19.14 -11.41 24.53
C ILE A 394 19.12 -10.03 25.18
N VAL A 395 18.43 -9.92 26.32
CA VAL A 395 18.43 -8.69 27.10
C VAL A 395 19.72 -8.63 27.91
N THR A 396 20.48 -7.53 27.75
CA THR A 396 21.76 -7.34 28.42
C THR A 396 21.94 -5.89 28.86
N THR A 397 22.62 -5.72 29.99
CA THR A 397 23.00 -4.40 30.52
C THR A 397 24.35 -3.91 29.95
N GLU A 398 25.06 -4.76 29.22
CA GLU A 398 26.22 -4.29 28.44
C GLU A 398 25.75 -3.27 27.42
N GLN A 399 26.50 -2.18 27.25
CA GLN A 399 26.15 -1.14 26.29
C GLN A 399 26.07 -1.78 24.89
N VAL A 400 24.86 -2.00 24.40
CA VAL A 400 24.64 -2.52 23.05
C VAL A 400 24.90 -1.35 22.11
N SER A 401 26.05 -1.36 21.44
CA SER A 401 26.26 -0.48 20.28
C SER A 401 25.13 -0.77 19.27
N ALA A 402 24.67 0.26 18.57
CA ALA A 402 23.70 0.12 17.47
C ALA A 402 24.02 -1.11 16.62
N PRO A 403 23.02 -1.83 16.11
CA PRO A 403 23.25 -3.00 15.27
C PRO A 403 24.35 -2.69 14.25
N PRO A 404 25.34 -3.56 14.07
CA PRO A 404 26.43 -3.27 13.16
C PRO A 404 25.85 -2.91 11.80
N ALA A 405 26.29 -1.80 11.24
CA ALA A 405 26.06 -1.43 9.86
C ALA A 405 26.50 -2.62 8.98
N GLY A 406 25.57 -3.33 8.40
CA GLY A 406 25.81 -4.58 7.69
C GLY A 406 24.60 -5.51 7.77
N ALA A 407 23.40 -4.96 7.65
CA ALA A 407 22.24 -5.77 7.29
C ALA A 407 22.56 -6.54 5.99
N PRO A 408 22.13 -7.82 5.85
CA PRO A 408 22.27 -8.50 4.58
C PRO A 408 21.60 -7.66 3.49
N PRO A 409 22.10 -7.71 2.23
CA PRO A 409 21.50 -6.97 1.13
C PRO A 409 20.00 -7.18 1.11
N LEU A 410 19.24 -6.09 1.07
CA LEU A 410 17.79 -6.15 1.05
C LEU A 410 17.31 -6.32 -0.39
N ILE A 411 16.74 -7.46 -0.72
CA ILE A 411 16.10 -7.70 -2.02
C ILE A 411 14.64 -7.23 -1.90
N THR A 412 14.34 -6.03 -2.35
CA THR A 412 13.01 -5.42 -2.23
C THR A 412 12.12 -5.73 -3.42
N ARG A 413 12.71 -6.11 -4.54
CA ARG A 413 11.98 -6.51 -5.74
C ARG A 413 12.74 -7.62 -6.46
N PHE A 414 12.09 -8.73 -6.70
CA PHE A 414 12.52 -9.77 -7.63
C PHE A 414 11.28 -10.47 -8.15
N GLN A 415 10.80 -10.05 -9.31
CA GLN A 415 9.56 -10.56 -9.90
C GLN A 415 9.67 -10.60 -11.42
N PRO A 416 9.02 -11.58 -12.07
CA PRO A 416 8.87 -11.59 -13.52
C PRO A 416 7.76 -10.62 -13.91
N ASN A 417 7.93 -9.96 -15.04
CA ASN A 417 6.83 -9.34 -15.73
C ASN A 417 6.49 -10.19 -16.98
N TYR A 418 5.23 -10.53 -17.13
CA TYR A 418 4.73 -11.35 -18.23
C TYR A 418 4.21 -10.43 -19.33
N TYR A 419 4.98 -10.27 -20.40
CA TYR A 419 4.49 -9.57 -21.59
C TYR A 419 3.89 -10.58 -22.58
N LYS A 420 2.59 -10.46 -22.83
CA LYS A 420 1.85 -11.26 -23.80
C LYS A 420 1.99 -10.60 -25.18
N GLY A 421 3.11 -10.82 -25.86
CA GLY A 421 3.32 -10.23 -27.17
C GLY A 421 4.52 -10.83 -27.89
N GLY A 422 4.28 -11.90 -28.70
CA GLY A 422 5.29 -12.45 -29.61
C GLY A 422 5.77 -13.86 -29.24
N LYS A 423 6.25 -14.56 -30.21
CA LYS A 423 6.50 -16.01 -30.30
C LYS A 423 7.52 -16.64 -29.33
N LYS A 424 8.00 -15.95 -28.31
CA LYS A 424 8.84 -16.50 -27.23
C LYS A 424 8.42 -15.88 -25.89
N PHE A 425 8.00 -16.72 -24.97
CA PHE A 425 7.77 -16.33 -23.59
C PHE A 425 9.10 -16.22 -22.85
N CYS A 426 9.61 -15.00 -22.76
CA CYS A 426 10.78 -14.68 -21.96
C CYS A 426 10.33 -13.71 -20.86
N PRO A 427 10.29 -14.11 -19.58
CA PRO A 427 9.96 -13.16 -18.54
C PRO A 427 11.06 -12.10 -18.42
N THR A 428 10.67 -10.84 -18.29
CA THR A 428 11.57 -9.79 -17.85
C THR A 428 11.64 -9.83 -16.32
N VAL A 429 12.80 -10.11 -15.79
CA VAL A 429 13.04 -10.18 -14.35
C VAL A 429 13.52 -8.81 -13.89
N TYR A 430 12.82 -8.21 -12.92
CA TYR A 430 13.19 -6.95 -12.29
C TYR A 430 13.79 -7.23 -10.91
N TRP A 431 14.76 -6.44 -10.51
CA TRP A 431 15.33 -6.50 -9.16
C TRP A 431 15.58 -5.11 -8.59
N THR A 432 15.50 -5.03 -7.27
CA THR A 432 16.01 -3.92 -6.47
C THR A 432 16.67 -4.53 -5.23
N VAL A 433 17.95 -4.24 -5.04
CA VAL A 433 18.77 -4.76 -3.96
C VAL A 433 19.62 -3.64 -3.42
N SER A 434 19.57 -3.39 -2.11
CA SER A 434 20.50 -2.45 -1.43
C SER A 434 21.70 -3.22 -0.87
N ASP A 435 22.81 -2.52 -0.71
CA ASP A 435 24.04 -2.97 -0.01
C ASP A 435 24.69 -4.24 -0.59
N ALA A 436 24.46 -4.52 -1.87
CA ALA A 436 25.09 -5.61 -2.56
C ALA A 436 26.29 -5.14 -3.39
N THR A 437 27.38 -5.88 -3.30
CA THR A 437 28.57 -5.71 -4.17
C THR A 437 28.47 -6.49 -5.46
N GLN A 438 27.67 -7.57 -5.46
CA GLN A 438 27.39 -8.39 -6.62
C GLN A 438 26.02 -9.02 -6.51
N ILE A 439 25.30 -9.08 -7.64
CA ILE A 439 24.00 -9.73 -7.77
C ILE A 439 24.10 -10.77 -8.87
N ARG A 440 23.68 -12.01 -8.58
CA ARG A 440 23.60 -13.10 -9.55
C ARG A 440 22.16 -13.56 -9.69
N ILE A 441 21.69 -13.67 -10.92
CA ILE A 441 20.37 -14.24 -11.24
C ILE A 441 20.58 -15.60 -11.89
N SER A 442 19.81 -16.59 -11.48
CA SER A 442 19.89 -17.97 -11.93
C SER A 442 18.54 -18.48 -12.45
N ILE A 443 18.56 -19.43 -13.36
CA ILE A 443 17.41 -20.25 -13.74
C ILE A 443 17.76 -21.70 -13.44
N ASN A 444 16.91 -22.41 -12.70
CA ASN A 444 17.13 -23.79 -12.27
C ASN A 444 18.53 -23.99 -11.65
N ASN A 445 18.90 -23.05 -10.74
CA ASN A 445 20.20 -23.00 -10.06
C ASN A 445 21.43 -22.78 -10.97
N LYS A 446 21.25 -22.49 -12.27
CA LYS A 446 22.35 -22.13 -13.16
C LYS A 446 22.42 -20.62 -13.27
N PRO A 447 23.54 -19.94 -12.95
CA PRO A 447 23.69 -18.52 -13.14
C PRO A 447 23.53 -18.14 -14.62
N VAL A 448 22.68 -17.15 -14.89
CA VAL A 448 22.39 -16.66 -16.24
C VAL A 448 22.68 -15.18 -16.40
N TYR A 449 22.75 -14.43 -15.31
CA TYR A 449 23.06 -13.00 -15.31
C TYR A 449 23.78 -12.59 -14.05
N THR A 450 24.72 -11.67 -14.16
CA THR A 450 25.47 -11.09 -13.03
C THR A 450 25.64 -9.59 -13.23
N THR A 451 25.42 -8.82 -12.19
CA THR A 451 25.55 -7.36 -12.20
C THR A 451 26.03 -6.85 -10.83
N THR A 452 26.54 -5.63 -10.82
CA THR A 452 26.84 -4.85 -9.61
C THR A 452 25.80 -3.74 -9.39
N GLN A 453 24.85 -3.55 -10.32
CA GLN A 453 23.80 -2.56 -10.20
C GLN A 453 22.74 -3.01 -9.20
N GLY A 454 22.45 -2.17 -8.21
CA GLY A 454 21.47 -2.44 -7.15
C GLY A 454 20.05 -2.59 -7.66
N SER A 455 19.71 -2.02 -8.83
CA SER A 455 18.40 -2.19 -9.46
C SER A 455 18.54 -2.36 -10.96
N GLY A 456 17.55 -3.00 -11.58
CA GLY A 456 17.54 -3.20 -13.02
C GLY A 456 16.51 -4.21 -13.47
N SER A 457 16.56 -4.51 -14.78
CA SER A 457 15.76 -5.56 -15.39
C SER A 457 16.56 -6.30 -16.45
N VAL A 458 16.22 -7.56 -16.66
CA VAL A 458 16.80 -8.37 -17.72
C VAL A 458 15.77 -9.37 -18.24
N GLU A 459 15.68 -9.51 -19.55
CA GLU A 459 14.87 -10.54 -20.19
C GLU A 459 15.61 -11.87 -20.12
N LEU A 460 15.06 -12.87 -19.47
CA LEU A 460 15.66 -14.17 -19.26
C LEU A 460 14.77 -15.27 -19.82
N CYS A 461 15.10 -15.72 -21.03
CA CYS A 461 14.40 -16.84 -21.64
C CYS A 461 14.86 -18.17 -21.06
N PRO A 462 13.99 -18.99 -20.47
CA PRO A 462 14.31 -20.37 -20.17
C PRO A 462 14.49 -21.10 -21.50
N GLY A 463 15.66 -21.67 -21.73
CA GLY A 463 16.00 -22.33 -23.00
C GLY A 463 15.29 -23.66 -23.28
N GLY A 464 14.13 -23.93 -22.63
CA GLY A 464 13.41 -25.20 -22.65
C GLY A 464 11.94 -25.07 -23.04
N GLY A 465 11.25 -26.21 -23.16
CA GLY A 465 9.84 -26.33 -23.45
C GLY A 465 8.93 -26.00 -22.26
N ARG A 466 7.72 -26.57 -22.28
CA ARG A 466 6.75 -26.46 -21.15
C ARG A 466 7.34 -27.02 -19.87
N GLY A 467 7.07 -26.38 -18.75
CA GLY A 467 7.49 -26.84 -17.42
C GLY A 467 7.76 -25.73 -16.43
N ASP A 468 8.13 -26.11 -15.23
CA ASP A 468 8.45 -25.19 -14.15
C ASP A 468 9.91 -24.75 -14.23
N TYR A 469 10.14 -23.46 -14.13
CA TYR A 469 11.46 -22.85 -14.08
C TYR A 469 11.62 -22.10 -12.76
N ILE A 470 12.70 -22.40 -12.06
CA ILE A 470 13.03 -21.75 -10.78
C ILE A 470 13.99 -20.59 -11.08
N TYR A 471 13.53 -19.36 -10.86
CA TYR A 471 14.35 -18.17 -10.93
C TYR A 471 14.87 -17.84 -9.54
N GLY A 472 16.16 -17.63 -9.41
CA GLY A 472 16.79 -17.27 -8.16
C GLY A 472 17.63 -16.00 -8.31
N ILE A 473 17.63 -15.15 -7.28
CA ILE A 473 18.56 -14.05 -7.12
C ILE A 473 19.39 -14.24 -5.88
N VAL A 474 20.69 -14.03 -6.01
CA VAL A 474 21.64 -14.02 -4.90
C VAL A 474 22.34 -12.67 -4.92
N ALA A 475 22.21 -11.94 -3.82
CA ALA A 475 22.91 -10.70 -3.59
C ALA A 475 24.06 -10.93 -2.59
N GLU A 476 25.26 -10.59 -2.97
CA GLU A 476 26.46 -10.72 -2.14
C GLU A 476 26.95 -9.31 -1.75
N GLY A 477 27.16 -9.09 -0.47
CA GLY A 477 27.71 -7.88 0.14
C GLY A 477 28.54 -8.24 1.35
N SER A 478 28.46 -7.48 2.43
CA SER A 478 29.03 -7.86 3.72
C SER A 478 28.39 -9.15 4.27
N LYS A 479 27.17 -9.45 3.85
CA LYS A 479 26.42 -10.69 4.06
C LYS A 479 25.74 -11.09 2.74
N ARG A 480 25.15 -12.27 2.71
CA ARG A 480 24.48 -12.83 1.53
C ARG A 480 22.96 -12.87 1.76
N ALA A 481 22.20 -12.42 0.75
CA ALA A 481 20.76 -12.61 0.67
C ALA A 481 20.38 -13.37 -0.60
N SER A 482 19.31 -14.15 -0.55
CA SER A 482 18.80 -14.86 -1.73
C SER A 482 17.28 -14.88 -1.72
N TYR A 483 16.71 -14.90 -2.93
CA TYR A 483 15.28 -15.03 -3.15
C TYR A 483 15.04 -15.94 -4.36
N VAL A 484 13.93 -16.68 -4.37
CA VAL A 484 13.59 -17.62 -5.44
C VAL A 484 12.10 -17.52 -5.75
N PHE A 485 11.71 -17.59 -7.02
CA PHE A 485 10.33 -17.81 -7.43
C PHE A 485 10.27 -18.90 -8.52
N THR A 486 9.13 -19.54 -8.62
CA THR A 486 8.90 -20.55 -9.67
C THR A 486 8.01 -19.94 -10.76
N TYR A 487 8.41 -20.11 -11.99
CA TYR A 487 7.65 -19.78 -13.17
C TYR A 487 7.24 -21.04 -13.91
N THR A 488 5.94 -21.20 -14.18
CA THR A 488 5.43 -22.31 -14.97
C THR A 488 5.18 -21.87 -16.39
N ASN A 489 5.94 -22.42 -17.36
CA ASN A 489 5.70 -22.21 -18.77
C ASN A 489 4.64 -23.20 -19.26
N THR A 490 3.40 -22.71 -19.43
CA THR A 490 2.27 -23.52 -19.92
C THR A 490 2.29 -23.75 -21.42
N GLY A 491 3.09 -22.98 -22.17
CA GLY A 491 3.24 -23.10 -23.62
C GLY A 491 2.05 -22.57 -24.42
N GLU A 492 1.15 -21.75 -23.81
CA GLU A 492 0.04 -21.08 -24.48
C GLU A 492 0.40 -19.66 -24.92
#